data_e9d13093e175006eb8fbf572c51ce62e
#
_entry.id   e9d13093e175006eb8fbf572c51ce62e
#
_cell.length_a   1.000
_cell.length_b   1.000
_cell.length_c   1.000
_cell.angle_alpha   90.00
_cell.angle_beta   90.00
_cell.angle_gamma   90.00
#
_symmetry.space_group_name_H-M   'P 1'
#
loop_
_entity.id
_entity.type
_entity.pdbx_description
1 polymer ?
#
loop_
_entity_poly.entity_id
_entity_poly.type
_entity_poly.pdbx_seq_one_letter_code
_entity_poly.pdbx_strand_id
1 'polypeptide(L)'
;MNRKEIGEKIEKLRKERNMSQYQLAMEAGLSTSYIPDLEKGLKCPTVETLDSICYALNVTLCDFFSEHVKDGFEDRLARLTEKQRRLLNDFLCSL
;
A
#
# COMPACT_ATOMS: atom_id res chain seq x y z
N MET A 1 9.51 0.06 -6.98
CA MET A 1 8.68 -0.90 -6.21
C MET A 1 7.71 -1.59 -7.15
N ASN A 2 7.61 -2.91 -7.09
CA ASN A 2 6.72 -3.70 -7.94
C ASN A 2 5.58 -4.30 -7.11
N ARG A 3 4.66 -5.01 -7.78
CA ARG A 3 3.49 -5.61 -7.11
C ARG A 3 3.87 -6.57 -6.01
N LYS A 4 4.91 -7.35 -6.22
CA LYS A 4 5.38 -8.31 -5.24
C LYS A 4 5.89 -7.63 -3.98
N GLU A 5 6.69 -6.57 -4.14
CA GLU A 5 7.21 -5.80 -3.01
C GLU A 5 6.09 -5.10 -2.24
N ILE A 6 5.10 -4.58 -2.96
CA ILE A 6 3.93 -3.96 -2.33
C ILE A 6 3.18 -5.01 -1.49
N GLY A 7 2.96 -6.19 -2.06
CA GLY A 7 2.27 -7.28 -1.35
C GLY A 7 3.02 -7.74 -0.12
N GLU A 8 4.34 -7.89 -0.22
CA GLU A 8 5.19 -8.26 0.91
C GLU A 8 5.13 -7.22 2.02
N LYS A 9 5.12 -5.95 1.65
CA LYS A 9 5.02 -4.85 2.61
C LYS A 9 3.68 -4.86 3.34
N ILE A 10 2.60 -5.08 2.60
CA ILE A 10 1.26 -5.18 3.20
C ILE A 10 1.22 -6.34 4.21
N GLU A 11 1.73 -7.50 3.82
CA GLU A 11 1.78 -8.67 4.69
C GLU A 11 2.58 -8.40 5.95
N LYS A 12 3.75 -7.79 5.81
CA LYS A 12 4.62 -7.45 6.93
C LYS A 12 3.90 -6.53 7.93
N LEU A 13 3.31 -5.45 7.44
CA LEU A 13 2.60 -4.49 8.28
C LEU A 13 1.39 -5.13 8.95
N ARG A 14 0.66 -5.97 8.21
CA ARG A 14 -0.50 -6.69 8.76
C ARG A 14 -0.08 -7.59 9.93
N LYS A 15 0.97 -8.36 9.74
CA LYS A 15 1.47 -9.27 10.78
C LYS A 15 2.00 -8.52 12.00
N GLU A 16 2.67 -7.39 11.78
CA GLU A 16 3.15 -6.54 12.87
C GLU A 16 1.99 -6.03 13.74
N ARG A 17 0.80 -5.90 13.18
CA ARG A 17 -0.39 -5.43 13.88
C ARG A 17 -1.29 -6.57 14.34
N ASN A 18 -0.81 -7.81 14.22
CA ASN A 18 -1.57 -9.01 14.62
C ASN A 18 -2.94 -9.10 13.95
N MET A 19 -3.03 -8.69 12.69
CA MET A 19 -4.26 -8.73 11.92
C MET A 19 -4.27 -9.93 10.98
N SER A 20 -5.43 -10.58 10.86
CA SER A 20 -5.64 -11.58 9.83
C SER A 20 -5.90 -10.90 8.48
N GLN A 21 -5.78 -11.66 7.39
CA GLN A 21 -6.16 -11.16 6.06
C GLN A 21 -7.64 -10.75 6.02
N TYR A 22 -8.49 -11.53 6.66
CA TYR A 22 -9.92 -11.24 6.77
C TYR A 22 -10.16 -9.90 7.48
N GLN A 23 -9.50 -9.70 8.60
CA GLN A 23 -9.64 -8.48 9.40
C GLN A 23 -9.19 -7.25 8.61
N LEU A 24 -8.06 -7.34 7.93
CA LEU A 24 -7.58 -6.25 7.11
C LEU A 24 -8.58 -5.92 5.99
N ALA A 25 -9.08 -6.95 5.31
CA ALA A 25 -10.06 -6.75 4.24
C ALA A 25 -11.32 -6.04 4.76
N MET A 26 -11.84 -6.46 5.91
CA MET A 26 -13.03 -5.85 6.50
C MET A 26 -12.78 -4.39 6.87
N GLU A 27 -11.66 -4.08 7.48
CA GLU A 27 -11.35 -2.70 7.89
C GLU A 27 -11.05 -1.80 6.70
N ALA A 28 -10.47 -2.33 5.64
CA ALA A 28 -10.17 -1.56 4.43
C ALA A 28 -11.37 -1.48 3.47
N GLY A 29 -12.46 -2.19 3.75
CA GLY A 29 -13.63 -2.19 2.88
C GLY A 29 -13.42 -2.96 1.58
N LEU A 30 -12.59 -4.01 1.61
CA LEU A 30 -12.24 -4.80 0.43
C LEU A 30 -12.77 -6.24 0.60
N SER A 31 -12.83 -6.97 -0.52
CA SER A 31 -13.21 -8.38 -0.46
C SER A 31 -12.12 -9.21 0.22
N THR A 32 -12.51 -10.27 0.90
CA THR A 32 -11.58 -11.12 1.65
C THR A 32 -10.61 -11.86 0.74
N SER A 33 -10.98 -12.12 -0.52
CA SER A 33 -10.11 -12.78 -1.48
C SER A 33 -9.08 -11.83 -2.11
N TYR A 34 -9.30 -10.53 -2.02
CA TYR A 34 -8.43 -9.52 -2.63
C TYR A 34 -7.09 -9.39 -1.87
N ILE A 35 -7.13 -9.44 -0.55
CA ILE A 35 -5.91 -9.29 0.27
C ILE A 35 -4.91 -10.41 0.01
N PRO A 36 -5.29 -11.71 -0.02
CA PRO A 36 -4.33 -12.75 -0.39
C PRO A 36 -3.70 -12.54 -1.77
N ASP A 37 -4.47 -12.10 -2.75
CA ASP A 37 -3.97 -11.83 -4.09
C ASP A 37 -2.97 -10.69 -4.12
N LEU A 38 -3.23 -9.62 -3.35
CA LEU A 38 -2.30 -8.50 -3.21
C LEU A 38 -0.99 -8.95 -2.57
N GLU A 39 -1.08 -9.72 -1.49
CA GLU A 39 0.11 -10.17 -0.76
C GLU A 39 0.97 -11.11 -1.57
N LYS A 40 0.37 -11.85 -2.51
CA LYS A 40 1.11 -12.72 -3.42
C LYS A 40 1.67 -12.00 -4.64
N GLY A 41 1.33 -10.72 -4.81
CA GLY A 41 1.76 -9.96 -5.97
C GLY A 41 0.98 -10.26 -7.24
N LEU A 42 -0.19 -10.86 -7.12
CA LEU A 42 -1.03 -11.21 -8.27
C LEU A 42 -1.87 -10.03 -8.77
N LYS A 43 -2.07 -9.02 -7.94
CA LYS A 43 -2.84 -7.84 -8.30
C LYS A 43 -2.08 -6.58 -7.96
N CYS A 44 -2.35 -5.51 -8.72
CA CYS A 44 -1.79 -4.18 -8.49
C CYS A 44 -2.87 -3.29 -7.86
N PRO A 45 -2.68 -2.78 -6.65
CA PRO A 45 -3.65 -1.88 -6.06
C PRO A 45 -3.58 -0.51 -6.71
N THR A 46 -4.73 0.19 -6.77
CA THR A 46 -4.73 1.62 -7.09
C THR A 46 -4.22 2.39 -5.86
N VAL A 47 -3.88 3.67 -6.06
CA VAL A 47 -3.48 4.52 -4.92
C VAL A 47 -4.61 4.61 -3.90
N GLU A 48 -5.85 4.70 -4.36
CA GLU A 48 -7.01 4.77 -3.48
C GLU A 48 -7.17 3.50 -2.64
N THR A 49 -7.01 2.34 -3.27
CA THR A 49 -7.08 1.06 -2.57
C THR A 49 -5.93 0.93 -1.58
N LEU A 50 -4.72 1.31 -1.99
CA LEU A 50 -3.56 1.27 -1.12
C LEU A 50 -3.72 2.22 0.07
N ASP A 51 -4.29 3.40 -0.15
CA ASP A 51 -4.58 4.35 0.92
C ASP A 51 -5.55 3.76 1.94
N SER A 52 -6.59 3.07 1.48
CA SER A 52 -7.54 2.37 2.36
C SER A 52 -6.87 1.30 3.19
N ILE A 53 -5.96 0.54 2.58
CA ILE A 53 -5.19 -0.49 3.28
C ILE A 53 -4.27 0.16 4.32
N CYS A 54 -3.58 1.22 3.94
CA CYS A 54 -2.71 1.94 4.86
C CYS A 54 -3.48 2.51 6.04
N TYR A 55 -4.68 3.04 5.79
CA TYR A 55 -5.56 3.52 6.85
C TYR A 55 -5.90 2.40 7.84
N ALA A 56 -6.27 1.24 7.31
CA ALA A 56 -6.59 0.08 8.14
C ALA A 56 -5.39 -0.41 8.94
N LEU A 57 -4.19 -0.27 8.37
CA LEU A 57 -2.94 -0.62 9.03
C LEU A 57 -2.39 0.49 9.95
N ASN A 58 -3.09 1.62 10.01
CA ASN A 58 -2.70 2.79 10.80
C ASN A 58 -1.34 3.36 10.39
N VAL A 59 -1.09 3.40 9.10
CA VAL A 59 0.10 4.05 8.51
C VAL A 59 -0.34 4.99 7.40
N THR A 60 0.51 5.97 7.06
CA THR A 60 0.27 6.83 5.91
C THR A 60 0.89 6.20 4.66
N LEU A 61 0.51 6.71 3.48
CA LEU A 61 1.20 6.32 2.23
C LEU A 61 2.68 6.68 2.29
N CYS A 62 3.00 7.80 2.93
CA CYS A 62 4.39 8.21 3.13
C CYS A 62 5.15 7.16 3.95
N ASP A 63 4.58 6.73 5.05
CA ASP A 63 5.16 5.68 5.89
C ASP A 63 5.33 4.37 5.12
N PHE A 64 4.34 4.04 4.29
CA PHE A 64 4.38 2.82 3.50
C PHE A 64 5.58 2.77 2.56
N PHE A 65 5.91 3.89 1.94
CA PHE A 65 7.01 3.97 0.99
C PHE A 65 8.36 4.37 1.58
N SER A 66 8.40 4.81 2.84
CA SER A 66 9.60 5.41 3.44
C SER A 66 10.78 4.45 3.62
N GLU A 67 10.54 3.17 3.69
CA GLU A 67 11.61 2.17 3.90
C GLU A 67 12.57 2.06 2.72
N HIS A 68 12.19 2.55 1.55
CA HIS A 68 13.00 2.42 0.34
C HIS A 68 13.98 3.57 0.14
N VAL A 69 13.75 4.70 0.82
CA VAL A 69 14.63 5.87 0.71
C VAL A 69 14.74 6.52 2.08
N LYS A 70 15.96 6.63 2.59
CA LYS A 70 16.18 7.13 3.95
C LYS A 70 16.20 8.65 4.05
N ASP A 71 16.62 9.36 3.01
CA ASP A 71 16.85 10.79 3.07
C ASP A 71 15.93 11.58 2.14
N GLY A 72 15.07 12.43 2.70
CA GLY A 72 14.27 13.41 1.95
C GLY A 72 13.11 12.85 1.14
N PHE A 73 12.93 11.54 1.08
CA PHE A 73 11.86 10.93 0.29
C PHE A 73 10.49 11.15 0.93
N GLU A 74 10.43 11.12 2.24
CA GLU A 74 9.19 11.39 2.98
C GLU A 74 8.68 12.80 2.68
N ASP A 75 9.59 13.77 2.67
CA ASP A 75 9.24 15.16 2.34
C ASP A 75 8.69 15.26 0.92
N ARG A 76 9.28 14.51 -0.01
CA ARG A 76 8.81 14.50 -1.40
C ARG A 76 7.42 13.90 -1.52
N LEU A 77 7.14 12.80 -0.82
CA LEU A 77 5.82 12.19 -0.82
C LEU A 77 4.78 13.11 -0.17
N ALA A 78 5.15 13.76 0.93
CA ALA A 78 4.26 14.68 1.62
C ALA A 78 3.88 15.89 0.77
N ARG A 79 4.70 16.23 -0.23
CA ARG A 79 4.50 17.36 -1.13
C ARG A 79 3.84 16.97 -2.45
N LEU A 80 3.42 15.72 -2.61
CA LEU A 80 2.81 15.26 -3.85
C LEU A 80 1.50 16.01 -4.12
N THR A 81 1.39 16.56 -5.33
CA THR A 81 0.15 17.14 -5.84
C THR A 81 -0.77 16.02 -6.31
N GLU A 82 -2.04 16.34 -6.55
CA GLU A 82 -2.99 15.40 -7.14
C GLU A 82 -2.47 14.80 -8.45
N LYS A 83 -1.87 15.65 -9.29
CA LYS A 83 -1.30 15.21 -10.56
C LYS A 83 -0.19 14.19 -10.35
N GLN A 84 0.68 14.46 -9.39
CA GLN A 84 1.77 13.54 -9.05
C GLN A 84 1.25 12.24 -8.45
N ARG A 85 0.17 12.30 -7.68
CA ARG A 85 -0.49 11.10 -7.15
C ARG A 85 -1.07 10.24 -8.27
N ARG A 86 -1.63 10.84 -9.30
CA ARG A 86 -2.12 10.12 -10.48
C ARG A 86 -0.98 9.42 -11.20
N LEU A 87 0.16 10.10 -11.38
CA LEU A 87 1.34 9.51 -11.99
C LEU A 87 1.86 8.33 -11.18
N LEU A 88 1.85 8.46 -9.85
CA LEU A 88 2.25 7.37 -8.97
C LEU A 88 1.28 6.19 -9.11
N ASN A 89 -0.01 6.45 -9.18
CA ASN A 89 -1.01 5.41 -9.38
C ASN A 89 -0.80 4.67 -10.69
N ASP A 90 -0.57 5.41 -11.79
CA ASP A 90 -0.30 4.83 -13.10
C ASP A 90 0.97 3.98 -13.06
N PHE A 91 2.00 4.45 -12.39
CA PHE A 91 3.24 3.71 -12.21
C PHE A 91 3.00 2.40 -11.46
N LEU A 92 2.27 2.42 -10.36
CA LEU A 92 1.97 1.24 -9.58
C LEU A 92 1.16 0.23 -10.39
N CYS A 93 0.20 0.69 -11.18
CA CYS A 93 -0.63 -0.18 -12.00
C CYS A 93 0.11 -0.73 -13.23
N SER A 94 1.20 -0.08 -13.66
CA SER A 94 2.00 -0.54 -14.79
C SER A 94 3.04 -1.58 -14.40
N LEU A 95 3.28 -1.75 -13.11
CA LEU A 95 4.22 -2.76 -12.60
C LEU A 95 3.59 -4.18 -12.63
#